data_2b516f632bd83c60b76b547f029e1dff
#
_entry.id   2b516f632bd83c60b76b547f029e1dff
#
_cell.length_a   1.000
_cell.length_b   1.000
_cell.length_c   1.000
_cell.angle_alpha   90.00
_cell.angle_beta   90.00
_cell.angle_gamma   90.00
#
_symmetry.space_group_name_H-M   'P 1'
#
loop_
_entity.id
_entity.type
_entity.pdbx_description
1 polymer ?
#
loop_
_entity_poly.entity_id
_entity_poly.type
_entity_poly.pdbx_seq_one_letter_code
_entity_poly.pdbx_strand_id
1 'polypeptide(L)'
;METIKALTDTAALQIETYPSLTSKEKVKRLIKSCIPGKRPAPLDAFSWPNALLGKGLLCAWEAVGDESALRAVAGYLKRWKTKGFPIRYVDNLMNGTLAMELEGLLRGGADSWTASISVSGTSSATASVSVSGIFGADEVSEYLTLCREAVDACAAWLKAAPRTENGLLPYRKQHPDWLFADALAMVSPFACRYGKEYGDKALSELGIRQLTAFMEKGMDIKSGLPYHGYDEKNGMKYGIIGWGRACGWMLLGLAESLPYVENEGTFTALEKAYGELLTQVFQWQREDGGFSWQLSAQEGHADSSAEGMIGLAYALAKKNFRKAAFDSESICTFEAEMCVNENMTRLCEAAKRRIINGKVGSCSGECLGFAEYPQVYGSYPWGNGSILGFLSLWSKEWEE
;
A
#
# COMPACT_ATOMS: atom_id res chain seq x y z
N MET A 1 16.31 13.12 -8.04
CA MET A 1 16.77 12.94 -6.65
C MET A 1 16.26 14.00 -5.67
N GLU A 2 16.42 15.30 -5.91
CA GLU A 2 15.92 16.36 -4.99
C GLU A 2 14.43 16.25 -4.62
N THR A 3 13.58 15.96 -5.60
CA THR A 3 12.13 15.81 -5.38
C THR A 3 11.81 14.64 -4.44
N ILE A 4 12.49 13.50 -4.61
CA ILE A 4 12.32 12.34 -3.74
C ILE A 4 12.79 12.67 -2.33
N LYS A 5 13.95 13.33 -2.17
CA LYS A 5 14.47 13.75 -0.87
C LYS A 5 13.50 14.68 -0.13
N ALA A 6 13.02 15.74 -0.79
CA ALA A 6 12.08 16.68 -0.19
C ALA A 6 10.75 16.00 0.24
N LEU A 7 10.27 15.03 -0.57
CA LEU A 7 9.08 14.26 -0.24
C LEU A 7 9.36 13.27 0.90
N THR A 8 10.55 12.66 0.96
CA THR A 8 10.98 11.80 2.06
C THR A 8 11.02 12.55 3.39
N ASP A 9 11.60 13.75 3.42
CA ASP A 9 11.66 14.59 4.62
C ASP A 9 10.25 14.95 5.12
N THR A 10 9.34 15.28 4.19
CA THR A 10 7.93 15.53 4.52
C THR A 10 7.24 14.27 5.06
N ALA A 11 7.44 13.13 4.44
CA ALA A 11 6.85 11.85 4.84
C ALA A 11 7.37 11.40 6.22
N ALA A 12 8.66 11.54 6.48
CA ALA A 12 9.28 11.22 7.77
C ALA A 12 8.70 12.07 8.91
N LEU A 13 8.51 13.37 8.69
CA LEU A 13 7.85 14.23 9.67
C LEU A 13 6.36 13.86 9.83
N GLN A 14 5.69 13.53 8.74
CA GLN A 14 4.25 13.23 8.75
C GLN A 14 3.93 11.92 9.47
N ILE A 15 4.73 10.88 9.33
CA ILE A 15 4.51 9.59 10.02
C ILE A 15 4.64 9.73 11.54
N GLU A 16 5.37 10.74 12.03
CA GLU A 16 5.49 11.05 13.44
C GLU A 16 4.31 11.85 13.99
N THR A 17 3.73 12.71 13.17
CA THR A 17 2.76 13.74 13.61
C THR A 17 1.32 13.42 13.24
N TYR A 18 1.08 12.55 12.26
CA TYR A 18 -0.28 12.19 11.85
C TYR A 18 -0.88 11.12 12.79
N PRO A 19 -2.18 11.20 13.15
CA PRO A 19 -3.12 12.25 12.76
C PRO A 19 -2.97 13.52 13.63
N SER A 20 -2.78 14.65 12.97
CA SER A 20 -2.79 15.96 13.62
C SER A 20 -4.11 16.66 13.36
N LEU A 21 -4.70 17.22 14.40
CA LEU A 21 -5.93 18.00 14.29
C LEU A 21 -5.62 19.48 14.38
N THR A 22 -6.17 20.26 13.48
CA THR A 22 -6.23 21.72 13.62
C THR A 22 -7.06 22.10 14.84
N SER A 23 -6.87 23.30 15.35
CA SER A 23 -7.67 23.81 16.48
C SER A 23 -9.18 23.77 16.19
N LYS A 24 -9.58 24.08 14.93
CA LYS A 24 -10.97 24.01 14.46
C LYS A 24 -11.53 22.58 14.51
N GLU A 25 -10.74 21.60 14.08
CA GLU A 25 -11.14 20.19 14.13
C GLU A 25 -11.23 19.66 15.55
N LYS A 26 -10.32 20.04 16.43
CA LYS A 26 -10.38 19.72 17.87
C LYS A 26 -11.69 20.22 18.48
N VAL A 27 -12.05 21.49 18.24
CA VAL A 27 -13.31 22.08 18.73
C VAL A 27 -14.52 21.35 18.12
N LYS A 28 -14.52 21.08 16.80
CA LYS A 28 -15.60 20.35 16.14
C LYS A 28 -15.78 18.93 16.69
N ARG A 29 -14.68 18.23 16.99
CA ARG A 29 -14.72 16.91 17.61
C ARG A 29 -15.25 16.97 19.04
N LEU A 30 -14.84 17.97 19.81
CA LEU A 30 -15.33 18.18 21.16
C LEU A 30 -16.86 18.42 21.16
N ILE A 31 -17.37 19.31 20.29
CA ILE A 31 -18.80 19.54 20.13
C ILE A 31 -19.53 18.25 19.76
N LYS A 32 -19.02 17.50 18.78
CA LYS A 32 -19.62 16.19 18.37
C LYS A 32 -19.63 15.18 19.51
N SER A 33 -18.61 15.17 20.39
CA SER A 33 -18.56 14.23 21.51
C SER A 33 -19.64 14.50 22.59
N CYS A 34 -20.17 15.74 22.64
CA CYS A 34 -21.26 16.12 23.53
C CYS A 34 -22.65 15.73 22.98
N ILE A 35 -22.76 15.32 21.73
CA ILE A 35 -24.05 14.94 21.12
C ILE A 35 -24.24 13.43 21.23
N PRO A 36 -25.31 12.93 21.86
CA PRO A 36 -25.63 11.51 21.96
C PRO A 36 -25.63 10.86 20.57
N GLY A 37 -24.98 9.71 20.41
CA GLY A 37 -24.90 8.97 19.15
C GLY A 37 -23.95 9.58 18.08
N LYS A 38 -23.31 10.73 18.33
CA LYS A 38 -22.40 11.38 17.36
C LYS A 38 -20.95 11.47 17.83
N ARG A 39 -20.53 10.59 18.74
CA ARG A 39 -19.13 10.55 19.16
C ARG A 39 -18.23 10.27 17.96
N PRO A 40 -17.25 11.14 17.66
CA PRO A 40 -16.31 10.89 16.58
C PRO A 40 -15.45 9.66 16.91
N ALA A 41 -15.16 8.84 15.90
CA ALA A 41 -14.26 7.70 16.07
C ALA A 41 -12.92 8.16 16.66
N PRO A 42 -12.27 7.35 17.52
CA PRO A 42 -10.94 7.65 18.00
C PRO A 42 -9.98 7.84 16.83
N LEU A 43 -9.05 8.77 16.95
CA LEU A 43 -7.94 8.87 16.02
C LEU A 43 -7.02 7.68 16.24
N ASP A 44 -6.67 7.00 15.17
CA ASP A 44 -5.73 5.88 15.19
C ASP A 44 -4.48 6.25 14.40
N ALA A 45 -3.40 6.50 15.12
CA ALA A 45 -2.10 6.78 14.51
C ALA A 45 -1.45 5.53 13.88
N PHE A 46 -2.01 4.35 14.13
CA PHE A 46 -1.46 3.07 13.68
C PHE A 46 -2.39 2.37 12.68
N SER A 47 -3.18 3.15 11.94
CA SER A 47 -4.01 2.66 10.85
C SER A 47 -3.31 2.82 9.50
N TRP A 48 -3.95 2.30 8.46
CA TRP A 48 -3.44 2.23 7.09
C TRP A 48 -2.78 3.50 6.52
N PRO A 49 -3.18 4.76 6.87
CA PRO A 49 -2.54 5.95 6.31
C PRO A 49 -1.05 6.02 6.63
N ASN A 50 -0.68 5.77 7.89
CA ASN A 50 0.71 5.79 8.31
C ASN A 50 1.47 4.52 7.87
N ALA A 51 0.80 3.38 7.77
CA ALA A 51 1.43 2.17 7.24
C ALA A 51 1.79 2.33 5.75
N LEU A 52 0.89 2.90 4.94
CA LEU A 52 1.18 3.20 3.53
C LEU A 52 2.27 4.27 3.38
N LEU A 53 2.28 5.27 4.27
CA LEU A 53 3.35 6.26 4.32
C LEU A 53 4.69 5.61 4.66
N GLY A 54 4.72 4.71 5.65
CA GLY A 54 5.89 3.92 6.02
C GLY A 54 6.41 3.05 4.88
N LYS A 55 5.49 2.46 4.10
CA LYS A 55 5.86 1.71 2.89
C LYS A 55 6.57 2.60 1.87
N GLY A 56 6.04 3.79 1.60
CA GLY A 56 6.70 4.77 0.73
C GLY A 56 8.10 5.14 1.21
N LEU A 57 8.27 5.30 2.52
CA LEU A 57 9.58 5.57 3.15
C LEU A 57 10.55 4.40 2.97
N LEU A 58 10.12 3.14 3.14
CA LEU A 58 10.98 1.97 2.88
C LEU A 58 11.39 1.90 1.41
N CYS A 59 10.47 2.19 0.47
CA CYS A 59 10.82 2.28 -0.96
C CYS A 59 11.85 3.39 -1.24
N ALA A 60 11.74 4.53 -0.57
CA ALA A 60 12.73 5.62 -0.69
C ALA A 60 14.10 5.22 -0.13
N TRP A 61 14.13 4.53 1.01
CA TRP A 61 15.37 3.94 1.52
C TRP A 61 16.00 2.99 0.51
N GLU A 62 15.21 2.07 -0.03
CA GLU A 62 15.69 1.11 -1.04
C GLU A 62 16.23 1.76 -2.31
N ALA A 63 15.65 2.88 -2.74
CA ALA A 63 16.02 3.54 -3.98
C ALA A 63 17.22 4.49 -3.84
N VAL A 64 17.24 5.27 -2.77
CA VAL A 64 18.21 6.38 -2.62
C VAL A 64 19.05 6.32 -1.32
N GLY A 65 18.86 5.31 -0.48
CA GLY A 65 19.64 5.12 0.76
C GLY A 65 19.39 6.21 1.82
N ASP A 66 18.20 6.83 1.83
CA ASP A 66 17.88 7.90 2.78
C ASP A 66 17.67 7.36 4.21
N GLU A 67 18.68 7.54 5.06
CA GLU A 67 18.67 7.08 6.46
C GLU A 67 17.46 7.59 7.26
N SER A 68 17.00 8.82 6.97
CA SER A 68 15.88 9.41 7.69
C SER A 68 14.59 8.63 7.47
N ALA A 69 14.41 8.04 6.28
CA ALA A 69 13.28 7.20 5.94
C ALA A 69 13.26 5.92 6.79
N LEU A 70 14.39 5.23 6.89
CA LEU A 70 14.49 3.98 7.67
C LEU A 70 14.29 4.25 9.18
N ARG A 71 14.91 5.30 9.71
CA ARG A 71 14.76 5.72 11.11
C ARG A 71 13.32 6.12 11.44
N ALA A 72 12.63 6.81 10.54
CA ALA A 72 11.24 7.20 10.73
C ALA A 72 10.30 5.98 10.85
N VAL A 73 10.48 4.96 10.00
CA VAL A 73 9.69 3.73 10.06
C VAL A 73 10.00 2.94 11.33
N ALA A 74 11.28 2.77 11.69
CA ALA A 74 11.68 2.10 12.93
C ALA A 74 11.09 2.82 14.17
N GLY A 75 11.16 4.15 14.20
CA GLY A 75 10.56 4.98 15.25
C GLY A 75 9.04 4.85 15.30
N TYR A 76 8.38 4.76 14.16
CA TYR A 76 6.93 4.53 14.08
C TYR A 76 6.52 3.19 14.71
N LEU A 77 7.17 2.10 14.35
CA LEU A 77 6.92 0.77 14.93
C LEU A 77 7.25 0.73 16.43
N LYS A 78 8.31 1.42 16.87
CA LYS A 78 8.65 1.56 18.29
C LYS A 78 7.54 2.28 19.08
N ARG A 79 6.96 3.35 18.53
CA ARG A 79 5.79 4.01 19.12
C ARG A 79 4.57 3.08 19.18
N TRP A 80 4.35 2.25 18.15
CA TRP A 80 3.26 1.26 18.15
C TRP A 80 3.45 0.23 19.27
N LYS A 81 4.67 -0.27 19.48
CA LYS A 81 5.03 -1.15 20.60
C LYS A 81 4.73 -0.51 21.96
N THR A 82 5.11 0.77 22.17
CA THR A 82 4.85 1.47 23.45
C THR A 82 3.35 1.59 23.79
N LYS A 83 2.47 1.40 22.80
CA LYS A 83 1.01 1.34 22.99
C LYS A 83 0.48 -0.09 23.09
N GLY A 84 1.34 -1.11 23.11
CA GLY A 84 0.96 -2.52 23.19
C GLY A 84 0.39 -3.08 21.88
N PHE A 85 0.84 -2.59 20.72
CA PHE A 85 0.40 -3.02 19.40
C PHE A 85 -1.12 -3.04 19.24
N PRO A 86 -1.83 -1.92 19.44
CA PRO A 86 -3.28 -1.91 19.31
C PRO A 86 -3.72 -2.25 17.89
N ILE A 87 -4.45 -3.36 17.73
CA ILE A 87 -5.06 -3.78 16.48
C ILE A 87 -6.58 -3.79 16.69
N ARG A 88 -7.27 -2.82 16.11
CA ARG A 88 -8.72 -2.63 16.27
C ARG A 88 -9.50 -3.10 15.06
N TYR A 89 -8.92 -2.95 13.90
CA TYR A 89 -9.52 -3.20 12.60
C TYR A 89 -8.50 -3.79 11.63
N VAL A 90 -8.95 -4.28 10.51
CA VAL A 90 -8.10 -4.77 9.41
C VAL A 90 -7.09 -3.73 8.94
N ASP A 91 -7.40 -2.44 9.09
CA ASP A 91 -6.52 -1.31 8.73
C ASP A 91 -5.15 -1.38 9.42
N ASN A 92 -5.09 -1.92 10.64
CA ASN A 92 -3.86 -2.01 11.41
C ASN A 92 -2.94 -3.14 10.93
N LEU A 93 -3.47 -4.14 10.19
CA LEU A 93 -2.68 -5.29 9.72
C LEU A 93 -1.61 -4.89 8.70
N MET A 94 -1.80 -3.77 8.01
CA MET A 94 -0.79 -3.23 7.11
C MET A 94 0.54 -2.91 7.81
N ASN A 95 0.51 -2.65 9.13
CA ASN A 95 1.73 -2.51 9.94
C ASN A 95 2.48 -3.83 10.12
N GLY A 96 1.79 -4.96 10.07
CA GLY A 96 2.44 -6.28 10.06
C GLY A 96 3.27 -6.49 8.80
N THR A 97 2.72 -6.12 7.63
CA THR A 97 3.47 -6.14 6.36
C THR A 97 4.67 -5.19 6.43
N LEU A 98 4.47 -3.97 6.93
CA LEU A 98 5.54 -2.98 7.10
C LEU A 98 6.65 -3.48 8.03
N ALA A 99 6.29 -4.17 9.13
CA ALA A 99 7.25 -4.77 10.05
C ALA A 99 8.06 -5.90 9.40
N MET A 100 7.41 -6.76 8.59
CA MET A 100 8.10 -7.81 7.82
C MET A 100 9.04 -7.24 6.75
N GLU A 101 8.67 -6.11 6.14
CA GLU A 101 9.54 -5.41 5.19
C GLU A 101 10.77 -4.82 5.87
N LEU A 102 10.57 -4.12 7.00
CA LEU A 102 11.69 -3.59 7.79
C LEU A 102 12.58 -4.74 8.31
N GLU A 103 12.01 -5.84 8.80
CA GLU A 103 12.78 -7.02 9.23
C GLU A 103 13.65 -7.57 8.08
N GLY A 104 13.07 -7.67 6.87
CA GLY A 104 13.81 -8.09 5.68
C GLY A 104 15.00 -7.19 5.36
N LEU A 105 14.82 -5.88 5.42
CA LEU A 105 15.90 -4.91 5.22
C LEU A 105 16.99 -5.00 6.30
N LEU A 106 16.59 -5.16 7.56
CA LEU A 106 17.52 -5.31 8.69
C LEU A 106 18.35 -6.60 8.61
N ARG A 107 17.77 -7.70 8.13
CA ARG A 107 18.44 -8.98 7.92
C ARG A 107 19.28 -9.01 6.64
N GLY A 108 18.77 -8.46 5.55
CA GLY A 108 19.43 -8.44 4.22
C GLY A 108 20.63 -7.52 4.15
N GLY A 109 20.86 -6.70 5.17
CA GLY A 109 22.10 -5.96 5.34
C GLY A 109 23.34 -6.84 5.48
N ALA A 110 23.17 -8.18 5.59
CA ALA A 110 24.27 -9.14 5.60
C ALA A 110 24.49 -9.82 4.22
N ASP A 111 23.47 -9.98 3.35
CA ASP A 111 23.62 -10.91 2.23
C ASP A 111 23.11 -10.50 0.84
N SER A 112 22.48 -9.37 0.57
CA SER A 112 22.19 -9.02 -0.84
C SER A 112 21.36 -7.75 -1.13
N TRP A 113 21.65 -6.60 -0.53
CA TRP A 113 21.12 -5.36 -1.11
C TRP A 113 22.22 -4.32 -1.28
N THR A 114 22.91 -4.39 -2.39
CA THR A 114 23.72 -3.28 -2.89
C THR A 114 22.76 -2.30 -3.57
N ALA A 115 22.44 -1.19 -2.90
CA ALA A 115 21.88 -0.05 -3.60
C ALA A 115 22.99 0.48 -4.53
N SER A 116 22.87 0.25 -5.83
CA SER A 116 23.75 0.83 -6.83
C SER A 116 23.38 2.30 -6.98
N ILE A 117 24.08 3.18 -6.27
CA ILE A 117 23.95 4.62 -6.45
C ILE A 117 24.90 5.00 -7.58
N SER A 118 24.39 5.19 -8.79
CA SER A 118 25.16 5.80 -9.88
C SER A 118 25.23 7.31 -9.66
N VAL A 119 26.35 7.79 -9.18
CA VAL A 119 26.68 9.23 -9.23
C VAL A 119 27.21 9.53 -10.62
N SER A 120 26.44 10.25 -11.43
CA SER A 120 26.86 10.69 -12.75
C SER A 120 28.07 11.64 -12.64
N GLY A 121 29.22 11.18 -13.12
CA GLY A 121 30.44 11.97 -13.26
C GLY A 121 31.66 11.28 -12.67
N THR A 122 32.39 10.58 -13.54
CA THR A 122 33.77 10.05 -13.32
C THR A 122 33.97 9.06 -12.17
N SER A 123 34.19 7.83 -12.55
CA SER A 123 34.49 6.63 -11.76
C SER A 123 33.31 6.04 -10.99
N SER A 124 32.91 4.85 -11.39
CA SER A 124 31.95 3.97 -10.75
C SER A 124 32.39 3.62 -9.32
N ALA A 125 31.95 4.40 -8.35
CA ALA A 125 31.98 4.04 -6.95
C ALA A 125 30.55 3.70 -6.52
N THR A 126 30.18 2.44 -6.52
CA THR A 126 28.98 1.92 -5.87
C THR A 126 29.13 2.11 -4.37
N ALA A 127 28.57 3.17 -3.83
CA ALA A 127 28.46 3.34 -2.39
C ALA A 127 27.28 2.49 -1.91
N SER A 128 27.54 1.27 -1.46
CA SER A 128 26.53 0.46 -0.76
C SER A 128 26.34 1.05 0.64
N VAL A 129 25.23 1.75 0.86
CA VAL A 129 24.84 2.14 2.22
C VAL A 129 24.25 0.91 2.88
N SER A 130 24.99 0.30 3.80
CA SER A 130 24.49 -0.85 4.56
C SER A 130 23.67 -0.38 5.77
N VAL A 131 22.64 -1.14 6.13
CA VAL A 131 21.84 -0.90 7.35
C VAL A 131 22.73 -0.85 8.60
N SER A 132 23.83 -1.63 8.62
CA SER A 132 24.83 -1.65 9.70
C SER A 132 25.64 -0.36 9.81
N GLY A 133 25.63 0.50 8.79
CA GLY A 133 26.19 1.86 8.87
C GLY A 133 25.26 2.86 9.55
N ILE A 134 23.95 2.57 9.61
CA ILE A 134 22.93 3.46 10.17
C ILE A 134 22.61 3.11 11.61
N PHE A 135 22.41 1.83 11.90
CA PHE A 135 22.09 1.31 13.21
C PHE A 135 23.27 0.52 13.77
N GLY A 136 23.58 0.73 15.06
CA GLY A 136 24.51 -0.14 15.77
C GLY A 136 23.95 -1.57 15.89
N ALA A 137 24.82 -2.54 16.13
CA ALA A 137 24.42 -3.96 16.24
C ALA A 137 23.33 -4.18 17.30
N ASP A 138 23.38 -3.48 18.42
CA ASP A 138 22.38 -3.55 19.49
C ASP A 138 21.03 -2.97 19.02
N GLU A 139 21.04 -1.86 18.26
CA GLU A 139 19.82 -1.29 17.69
C GLU A 139 19.19 -2.21 16.64
N VAL A 140 19.98 -2.84 15.78
CA VAL A 140 19.50 -3.83 14.80
C VAL A 140 18.81 -4.98 15.53
N SER A 141 19.42 -5.51 16.60
CA SER A 141 18.84 -6.58 17.42
C SER A 141 17.53 -6.15 18.09
N GLU A 142 17.47 -4.91 18.62
CA GLU A 142 16.25 -4.34 19.20
C GLU A 142 15.14 -4.24 18.13
N TYR A 143 15.45 -3.74 16.95
CA TYR A 143 14.47 -3.58 15.87
C TYR A 143 14.02 -4.90 15.25
N LEU A 144 14.88 -5.91 15.14
CA LEU A 144 14.49 -7.25 14.73
C LEU A 144 13.49 -7.87 15.74
N THR A 145 13.75 -7.71 17.03
CA THR A 145 12.82 -8.15 18.09
C THR A 145 11.50 -7.41 18.01
N LEU A 146 11.53 -6.09 17.83
CA LEU A 146 10.36 -5.24 17.65
C LEU A 146 9.49 -5.68 16.45
N CYS A 147 10.12 -5.93 15.30
CA CYS A 147 9.43 -6.39 14.10
C CYS A 147 8.76 -7.74 14.35
N ARG A 148 9.46 -8.68 14.99
CA ARG A 148 8.90 -9.98 15.33
C ARG A 148 7.68 -9.88 16.23
N GLU A 149 7.74 -9.10 17.30
CA GLU A 149 6.62 -8.87 18.21
C GLU A 149 5.41 -8.24 17.48
N ALA A 150 5.66 -7.29 16.58
CA ALA A 150 4.62 -6.65 15.77
C ALA A 150 3.93 -7.67 14.84
N VAL A 151 4.71 -8.52 14.17
CA VAL A 151 4.23 -9.58 13.29
C VAL A 151 3.41 -10.61 14.07
N ASP A 152 3.90 -11.05 15.22
CA ASP A 152 3.20 -12.00 16.08
C ASP A 152 1.87 -11.44 16.61
N ALA A 153 1.83 -10.14 16.97
CA ALA A 153 0.59 -9.46 17.36
C ALA A 153 -0.44 -9.42 16.22
N CYS A 154 -0.01 -9.11 15.00
CA CYS A 154 -0.88 -9.12 13.83
C CYS A 154 -1.41 -10.52 13.51
N ALA A 155 -0.54 -11.54 13.56
CA ALA A 155 -0.94 -12.92 13.30
C ALA A 155 -1.92 -13.44 14.36
N ALA A 156 -1.67 -13.16 15.63
CA ALA A 156 -2.57 -13.53 16.72
C ALA A 156 -3.95 -12.87 16.56
N TRP A 157 -3.99 -11.58 16.26
CA TRP A 157 -5.26 -10.88 16.00
C TRP A 157 -5.99 -11.47 14.80
N LEU A 158 -5.26 -11.69 13.70
CA LEU A 158 -5.84 -12.22 12.46
C LEU A 158 -6.41 -13.63 12.67
N LYS A 159 -5.77 -14.49 13.45
CA LYS A 159 -6.28 -15.82 13.80
C LYS A 159 -7.55 -15.77 14.64
N ALA A 160 -7.65 -14.81 15.55
CA ALA A 160 -8.79 -14.65 16.45
C ALA A 160 -9.96 -13.84 15.85
N ALA A 161 -9.75 -13.14 14.75
CA ALA A 161 -10.76 -12.26 14.15
C ALA A 161 -11.95 -13.07 13.60
N PRO A 162 -13.19 -12.59 13.76
CA PRO A 162 -14.38 -13.26 13.23
C PRO A 162 -14.32 -13.35 11.70
N ARG A 163 -14.98 -14.37 11.17
CA ARG A 163 -15.07 -14.66 9.73
C ARG A 163 -16.51 -14.60 9.27
N THR A 164 -16.70 -14.35 7.99
CA THR A 164 -17.98 -14.61 7.30
C THR A 164 -18.26 -16.11 7.28
N GLU A 165 -19.47 -16.49 6.86
CA GLU A 165 -19.88 -17.90 6.70
C GLU A 165 -18.92 -18.68 5.78
N ASN A 166 -18.40 -18.04 4.74
CA ASN A 166 -17.43 -18.65 3.82
C ASN A 166 -15.96 -18.45 4.28
N GLY A 167 -15.73 -18.02 5.52
CA GLY A 167 -14.43 -17.93 6.14
C GLY A 167 -13.58 -16.74 5.68
N LEU A 168 -14.18 -15.70 5.09
CA LEU A 168 -13.50 -14.45 4.73
C LEU A 168 -13.46 -13.49 5.93
N LEU A 169 -12.58 -12.52 5.88
CA LEU A 169 -12.42 -11.51 6.92
C LEU A 169 -13.22 -10.25 6.57
N PRO A 170 -14.30 -9.93 7.33
CA PRO A 170 -15.06 -8.71 7.08
C PRO A 170 -14.26 -7.47 7.50
N TYR A 171 -14.54 -6.34 6.82
CA TYR A 171 -13.81 -5.09 7.07
C TYR A 171 -14.14 -4.48 8.44
N ARG A 172 -15.38 -4.60 8.90
CA ARG A 172 -15.85 -4.07 10.19
C ARG A 172 -16.77 -5.06 10.91
N LYS A 173 -16.63 -5.17 12.21
CA LYS A 173 -17.47 -6.06 13.05
C LYS A 173 -18.96 -5.73 12.98
N GLN A 174 -19.31 -4.47 12.73
CA GLN A 174 -20.70 -4.01 12.63
C GLN A 174 -21.40 -4.51 11.35
N HIS A 175 -20.61 -4.89 10.35
CA HIS A 175 -21.05 -5.40 9.07
C HIS A 175 -20.31 -6.71 8.78
N PRO A 176 -20.72 -7.81 9.43
CA PRO A 176 -19.95 -9.05 9.45
C PRO A 176 -19.87 -9.79 8.11
N ASP A 177 -20.65 -9.35 7.13
CA ASP A 177 -20.68 -9.91 5.79
C ASP A 177 -20.12 -8.94 4.72
N TRP A 178 -19.67 -7.72 5.12
CA TRP A 178 -19.19 -6.74 4.16
C TRP A 178 -17.69 -6.84 3.91
N LEU A 179 -17.36 -6.99 2.64
CA LEU A 179 -15.99 -7.03 2.14
C LEU A 179 -15.70 -5.78 1.31
N PHE A 180 -14.58 -5.15 1.61
CA PHE A 180 -14.12 -3.92 0.95
C PHE A 180 -12.87 -4.20 0.11
N ALA A 181 -12.72 -3.51 -1.02
CA ALA A 181 -11.51 -3.54 -1.83
C ALA A 181 -10.26 -3.14 -1.03
N ASP A 182 -10.42 -2.19 -0.10
CA ASP A 182 -9.36 -1.72 0.81
C ASP A 182 -8.70 -2.87 1.58
N ALA A 183 -9.52 -3.85 2.06
CA ALA A 183 -9.01 -4.99 2.83
C ALA A 183 -8.00 -5.85 2.07
N LEU A 184 -8.03 -5.82 0.73
CA LEU A 184 -7.19 -6.70 -0.09
C LEU A 184 -5.70 -6.37 0.09
N ALA A 185 -5.32 -5.09 0.12
CA ALA A 185 -3.94 -4.71 0.39
C ALA A 185 -3.60 -4.66 1.89
N MET A 186 -4.60 -4.61 2.77
CA MET A 186 -4.37 -4.57 4.21
C MET A 186 -4.20 -5.96 4.82
N VAL A 187 -4.86 -6.97 4.25
CA VAL A 187 -4.93 -8.34 4.80
C VAL A 187 -4.08 -9.31 4.00
N SER A 188 -4.29 -9.36 2.67
CA SER A 188 -3.76 -10.44 1.84
C SER A 188 -2.23 -10.48 1.80
N PRO A 189 -1.51 -9.35 1.66
CA PRO A 189 -0.04 -9.37 1.67
C PRO A 189 0.53 -9.91 2.98
N PHE A 190 0.00 -9.45 4.11
CA PHE A 190 0.42 -9.94 5.41
C PHE A 190 0.13 -11.43 5.58
N ALA A 191 -1.10 -11.86 5.27
CA ALA A 191 -1.54 -13.24 5.46
C ALA A 191 -0.77 -14.23 4.58
N CYS A 192 -0.59 -13.91 3.29
CA CYS A 192 0.17 -14.74 2.35
C CYS A 192 1.65 -14.82 2.75
N ARG A 193 2.28 -13.69 3.04
CA ARG A 193 3.69 -13.63 3.42
C ARG A 193 3.94 -14.36 4.75
N TYR A 194 3.15 -14.07 5.78
CA TYR A 194 3.24 -14.76 7.06
C TYR A 194 3.05 -16.27 6.89
N GLY A 195 2.01 -16.65 6.14
CA GLY A 195 1.72 -18.07 5.88
C GLY A 195 2.90 -18.81 5.28
N LYS A 196 3.56 -18.23 4.28
CA LYS A 196 4.74 -18.81 3.63
C LYS A 196 5.97 -18.80 4.55
N GLU A 197 6.32 -17.66 5.14
CA GLU A 197 7.56 -17.51 5.92
C GLU A 197 7.52 -18.26 7.25
N TYR A 198 6.34 -18.42 7.86
CA TYR A 198 6.18 -19.09 9.16
C TYR A 198 5.43 -20.44 9.07
N GLY A 199 5.13 -20.92 7.87
CA GLY A 199 4.49 -22.22 7.66
C GLY A 199 3.01 -22.29 8.06
N ASP A 200 2.30 -21.15 8.16
CA ASP A 200 0.89 -21.08 8.53
C ASP A 200 0.00 -21.13 7.30
N LYS A 201 -0.32 -22.36 6.86
CA LYS A 201 -1.14 -22.59 5.67
C LYS A 201 -2.52 -21.95 5.75
N ALA A 202 -3.13 -21.90 6.94
CA ALA A 202 -4.46 -21.34 7.11
C ALA A 202 -4.48 -19.82 6.86
N LEU A 203 -3.43 -19.10 7.27
CA LEU A 203 -3.30 -17.68 6.95
C LEU A 203 -2.95 -17.46 5.48
N SER A 204 -2.09 -18.28 4.87
CA SER A 204 -1.81 -18.22 3.43
C SER A 204 -3.10 -18.38 2.62
N GLU A 205 -3.89 -19.41 2.92
CA GLU A 205 -5.19 -19.67 2.29
C GLU A 205 -6.18 -18.52 2.48
N LEU A 206 -6.22 -17.92 3.68
CA LEU A 206 -7.07 -16.76 3.94
C LEU A 206 -6.71 -15.59 3.02
N GLY A 207 -5.41 -15.25 2.93
CA GLY A 207 -4.94 -14.16 2.07
C GLY A 207 -5.32 -14.35 0.60
N ILE A 208 -5.13 -15.56 0.09
CA ILE A 208 -5.49 -15.94 -1.29
C ILE A 208 -7.01 -15.86 -1.47
N ARG A 209 -7.80 -16.40 -0.54
CA ARG A 209 -9.26 -16.42 -0.64
C ARG A 209 -9.87 -15.02 -0.58
N GLN A 210 -9.29 -14.09 0.19
CA GLN A 210 -9.72 -12.67 0.18
C GLN A 210 -9.63 -12.08 -1.23
N LEU A 211 -8.52 -12.33 -1.93
CA LEU A 211 -8.29 -11.84 -3.29
C LEU A 211 -9.25 -12.51 -4.27
N THR A 212 -9.26 -13.83 -4.32
CA THR A 212 -10.06 -14.60 -5.31
C THR A 212 -11.57 -14.35 -5.15
N ALA A 213 -12.09 -14.31 -3.93
CA ALA A 213 -13.50 -14.04 -3.68
C ALA A 213 -13.90 -12.62 -4.08
N PHE A 214 -13.02 -11.62 -3.84
CA PHE A 214 -13.34 -10.26 -4.27
C PHE A 214 -13.31 -10.12 -5.79
N MET A 215 -12.36 -10.77 -6.46
CA MET A 215 -12.28 -10.77 -7.91
C MET A 215 -13.49 -11.46 -8.55
N GLU A 216 -14.01 -12.52 -7.93
CA GLU A 216 -15.21 -13.20 -8.41
C GLU A 216 -16.47 -12.37 -8.20
N LYS A 217 -16.62 -11.72 -7.03
CA LYS A 217 -17.89 -11.14 -6.58
C LYS A 217 -17.90 -9.60 -6.52
N GLY A 218 -16.74 -8.97 -6.36
CA GLY A 218 -16.61 -7.52 -6.15
C GLY A 218 -16.44 -6.70 -7.42
N MET A 219 -16.35 -7.33 -8.59
CA MET A 219 -16.10 -6.67 -9.86
C MET A 219 -17.36 -6.33 -10.64
N ASP A 220 -17.33 -5.24 -11.39
CA ASP A 220 -18.35 -4.96 -12.40
C ASP A 220 -18.00 -5.69 -13.70
N ILE A 221 -18.94 -6.53 -14.17
CA ILE A 221 -18.71 -7.41 -15.34
C ILE A 221 -18.47 -6.61 -16.63
N LYS A 222 -19.07 -5.41 -16.76
CA LYS A 222 -18.97 -4.61 -17.99
C LYS A 222 -17.66 -3.87 -18.10
N SER A 223 -17.25 -3.21 -17.02
CA SER A 223 -16.05 -2.36 -17.03
C SER A 223 -14.80 -3.11 -16.59
N GLY A 224 -14.92 -4.28 -15.95
CA GLY A 224 -13.81 -4.96 -15.31
C GLY A 224 -13.21 -4.21 -14.11
N LEU A 225 -13.86 -3.13 -13.64
CA LEU A 225 -13.43 -2.34 -12.51
C LEU A 225 -14.14 -2.79 -11.22
N PRO A 226 -13.51 -2.61 -10.05
CA PRO A 226 -14.13 -2.99 -8.78
C PRO A 226 -15.24 -2.03 -8.37
N TYR A 227 -16.25 -2.57 -7.69
CA TYR A 227 -17.04 -1.82 -6.73
C TYR A 227 -16.18 -1.51 -5.48
N HIS A 228 -16.59 -0.57 -4.65
CA HIS A 228 -15.89 -0.34 -3.38
C HIS A 228 -15.94 -1.56 -2.45
N GLY A 229 -17.05 -2.29 -2.49
CA GLY A 229 -17.22 -3.52 -1.75
C GLY A 229 -18.51 -4.26 -2.10
N TYR A 230 -18.73 -5.37 -1.43
CA TYR A 230 -19.96 -6.17 -1.56
C TYR A 230 -20.32 -6.86 -0.24
N ASP A 231 -21.58 -7.23 -0.12
CA ASP A 231 -22.10 -8.08 0.94
C ASP A 231 -22.00 -9.54 0.50
N GLU A 232 -21.20 -10.33 1.20
CA GLU A 232 -20.94 -11.71 0.83
C GLU A 232 -22.17 -12.60 0.96
N LYS A 233 -23.06 -12.31 1.92
CA LYS A 233 -24.22 -13.11 2.21
C LYS A 233 -25.30 -13.01 1.14
N ASN A 234 -25.54 -11.80 0.63
CA ASN A 234 -26.62 -11.55 -0.33
C ASN A 234 -26.15 -11.18 -1.74
N GLY A 235 -24.81 -11.03 -1.95
CA GLY A 235 -24.22 -10.68 -3.23
C GLY A 235 -24.42 -9.24 -3.67
N MET A 236 -25.00 -8.37 -2.82
CA MET A 236 -25.21 -6.96 -3.15
C MET A 236 -23.87 -6.23 -3.22
N LYS A 237 -23.68 -5.46 -4.29
CA LYS A 237 -22.48 -4.65 -4.51
C LYS A 237 -22.74 -3.22 -4.06
N TYR A 238 -21.73 -2.60 -3.43
CA TYR A 238 -21.85 -1.29 -2.80
C TYR A 238 -20.79 -0.32 -3.28
N GLY A 239 -21.13 0.96 -3.19
CA GLY A 239 -20.26 2.06 -3.55
C GLY A 239 -20.24 2.32 -5.05
N ILE A 240 -19.29 3.14 -5.48
CA ILE A 240 -19.11 3.48 -6.90
C ILE A 240 -18.22 2.45 -7.59
N ILE A 241 -18.43 2.26 -8.89
CA ILE A 241 -17.58 1.46 -9.76
C ILE A 241 -16.34 2.28 -10.09
N GLY A 242 -15.16 1.67 -10.02
CA GLY A 242 -13.90 2.30 -10.44
C GLY A 242 -13.49 3.49 -9.56
N TRP A 243 -13.77 3.46 -8.26
CA TRP A 243 -13.10 4.36 -7.33
C TRP A 243 -11.59 4.14 -7.42
N GLY A 244 -10.83 5.20 -7.76
CA GLY A 244 -9.42 5.08 -8.09
C GLY A 244 -8.58 4.40 -6.99
N ARG A 245 -8.86 4.72 -5.71
CA ARG A 245 -8.19 4.02 -4.60
C ARG A 245 -8.60 2.55 -4.47
N ALA A 246 -9.85 2.18 -4.77
CA ALA A 246 -10.23 0.76 -4.75
C ALA A 246 -9.43 -0.04 -5.77
N CYS A 247 -9.24 0.52 -6.97
CA CYS A 247 -8.37 -0.08 -7.99
C CYS A 247 -6.92 -0.18 -7.48
N GLY A 248 -6.41 0.88 -6.86
CA GLY A 248 -5.07 0.91 -6.26
C GLY A 248 -4.92 -0.13 -5.14
N TRP A 249 -5.90 -0.28 -4.25
CA TRP A 249 -5.88 -1.28 -3.19
C TRP A 249 -5.88 -2.72 -3.72
N MET A 250 -6.68 -3.00 -4.76
CA MET A 250 -6.68 -4.32 -5.38
C MET A 250 -5.34 -4.63 -6.05
N LEU A 251 -4.81 -3.71 -6.84
CA LEU A 251 -3.52 -3.88 -7.51
C LEU A 251 -2.39 -4.07 -6.50
N LEU A 252 -2.35 -3.28 -5.42
CA LEU A 252 -1.38 -3.45 -4.33
C LEU A 252 -1.52 -4.82 -3.64
N GLY A 253 -2.76 -5.20 -3.32
CA GLY A 253 -3.04 -6.49 -2.69
C GLY A 253 -2.54 -7.67 -3.52
N LEU A 254 -2.75 -7.64 -4.83
CA LEU A 254 -2.26 -8.66 -5.77
C LEU A 254 -0.73 -8.62 -5.90
N ALA A 255 -0.15 -7.44 -6.18
CA ALA A 255 1.29 -7.28 -6.41
C ALA A 255 2.15 -7.72 -5.22
N GLU A 256 1.66 -7.51 -4.00
CA GLU A 256 2.38 -7.85 -2.78
C GLU A 256 2.10 -9.28 -2.28
N SER A 257 0.98 -9.89 -2.67
CA SER A 257 0.63 -11.25 -2.24
C SER A 257 1.23 -12.32 -3.16
N LEU A 258 1.29 -12.05 -4.47
CA LEU A 258 1.72 -13.02 -5.50
C LEU A 258 3.06 -13.70 -5.22
N PRO A 259 4.13 -13.03 -4.74
CA PRO A 259 5.41 -13.68 -4.44
C PRO A 259 5.33 -14.80 -3.39
N TYR A 260 4.26 -14.84 -2.64
CA TYR A 260 4.04 -15.78 -1.54
C TYR A 260 3.01 -16.86 -1.86
N VAL A 261 2.48 -16.89 -3.09
CA VAL A 261 1.56 -17.91 -3.58
C VAL A 261 2.37 -19.10 -4.08
N GLU A 262 2.19 -20.27 -3.45
CA GLU A 262 2.98 -21.47 -3.75
C GLU A 262 2.31 -22.39 -4.79
N ASN A 263 1.01 -22.27 -4.99
CA ASN A 263 0.30 -23.05 -6.01
C ASN A 263 0.37 -22.34 -7.36
N GLU A 264 0.99 -22.98 -8.36
CA GLU A 264 1.20 -22.42 -9.70
C GLU A 264 -0.13 -22.01 -10.39
N GLY A 265 -1.14 -22.84 -10.32
CA GLY A 265 -2.44 -22.52 -10.94
C GLY A 265 -3.11 -21.32 -10.29
N THR A 266 -2.99 -21.17 -8.97
CA THR A 266 -3.49 -20.00 -8.23
C THR A 266 -2.66 -18.77 -8.56
N PHE A 267 -1.33 -18.90 -8.62
CA PHE A 267 -0.43 -17.82 -9.03
C PHE A 267 -0.81 -17.29 -10.40
N THR A 268 -0.89 -18.16 -11.42
CA THR A 268 -1.23 -17.80 -12.80
C THR A 268 -2.60 -17.13 -12.89
N ALA A 269 -3.60 -17.60 -12.14
CA ALA A 269 -4.93 -17.00 -12.12
C ALA A 269 -4.92 -15.57 -11.53
N LEU A 270 -4.21 -15.37 -10.41
CA LEU A 270 -4.11 -14.06 -9.76
C LEU A 270 -3.24 -13.08 -10.57
N GLU A 271 -2.16 -13.57 -11.19
CA GLU A 271 -1.30 -12.80 -12.08
C GLU A 271 -2.09 -12.30 -13.31
N LYS A 272 -2.83 -13.20 -13.96
CA LYS A 272 -3.71 -12.85 -15.07
C LYS A 272 -4.71 -11.77 -14.66
N ALA A 273 -5.33 -11.93 -13.52
CA ALA A 273 -6.30 -10.98 -13.00
C ALA A 273 -5.67 -9.62 -12.65
N TYR A 274 -4.42 -9.60 -12.17
CA TYR A 274 -3.66 -8.35 -12.02
C TYR A 274 -3.48 -7.65 -13.37
N GLY A 275 -3.05 -8.37 -14.40
CA GLY A 275 -2.85 -7.82 -15.75
C GLY A 275 -4.16 -7.29 -16.37
N GLU A 276 -5.26 -8.04 -16.24
CA GLU A 276 -6.57 -7.62 -16.72
C GLU A 276 -7.06 -6.35 -16.02
N LEU A 277 -6.96 -6.28 -14.68
CA LEU A 277 -7.34 -5.09 -13.93
C LEU A 277 -6.47 -3.89 -14.31
N LEU A 278 -5.16 -4.07 -14.41
CA LEU A 278 -4.24 -3.00 -14.80
C LEU A 278 -4.58 -2.45 -16.18
N THR A 279 -4.85 -3.32 -17.14
CA THR A 279 -5.28 -2.94 -18.50
C THR A 279 -6.56 -2.13 -18.47
N GLN A 280 -7.57 -2.57 -17.70
CA GLN A 280 -8.82 -1.83 -17.55
C GLN A 280 -8.62 -0.47 -16.90
N VAL A 281 -7.77 -0.38 -15.89
CA VAL A 281 -7.44 0.89 -15.22
C VAL A 281 -6.82 1.89 -16.19
N PHE A 282 -5.88 1.47 -17.03
CA PHE A 282 -5.21 2.38 -17.96
C PHE A 282 -6.09 2.87 -19.11
N GLN A 283 -7.18 2.18 -19.43
CA GLN A 283 -8.18 2.73 -20.38
C GLN A 283 -8.81 4.05 -19.91
N TRP A 284 -8.76 4.31 -18.60
CA TRP A 284 -9.30 5.52 -17.97
C TRP A 284 -8.21 6.53 -17.59
N GLN A 285 -7.00 6.37 -18.12
CA GLN A 285 -5.95 7.35 -17.92
C GLN A 285 -6.32 8.68 -18.57
N ARG A 286 -6.20 9.76 -17.83
CA ARG A 286 -6.52 11.13 -18.28
C ARG A 286 -5.52 11.60 -19.35
N GLU A 287 -5.89 12.66 -20.08
CA GLU A 287 -4.97 13.31 -21.02
C GLU A 287 -3.70 13.82 -20.35
N ASP A 288 -3.80 14.30 -19.08
CA ASP A 288 -2.64 14.71 -18.29
C ASP A 288 -1.79 13.55 -17.76
N GLY A 289 -2.14 12.31 -18.09
CA GLY A 289 -1.43 11.10 -17.66
C GLY A 289 -1.77 10.63 -16.25
N GLY A 290 -2.58 11.37 -15.50
CA GLY A 290 -3.02 11.01 -14.16
C GLY A 290 -4.32 10.18 -14.15
N PHE A 291 -4.92 10.08 -12.97
CA PHE A 291 -6.21 9.43 -12.76
C PHE A 291 -7.16 10.32 -11.96
N SER A 292 -8.45 10.21 -12.26
CA SER A 292 -9.51 10.83 -11.47
C SER A 292 -9.83 10.00 -10.22
N TRP A 293 -10.45 10.63 -9.22
CA TRP A 293 -10.91 9.95 -8.00
C TRP A 293 -11.88 8.79 -8.28
N GLN A 294 -12.67 8.91 -9.34
CA GLN A 294 -13.45 7.84 -9.97
C GLN A 294 -12.96 7.73 -11.41
N LEU A 295 -12.41 6.60 -11.82
CA LEU A 295 -11.67 6.46 -13.06
C LEU A 295 -12.50 6.87 -14.29
N SER A 296 -13.76 6.44 -14.34
CA SER A 296 -14.67 6.78 -15.47
C SER A 296 -15.07 8.26 -15.54
N ALA A 297 -14.86 9.01 -14.45
CA ALA A 297 -15.10 10.46 -14.41
C ALA A 297 -13.82 11.24 -14.82
N GLN A 298 -13.34 11.06 -16.04
CA GLN A 298 -12.07 11.61 -16.51
C GLN A 298 -12.00 13.14 -16.45
N GLU A 299 -13.13 13.83 -16.57
CA GLU A 299 -13.24 15.30 -16.39
C GLU A 299 -13.28 15.73 -14.93
N GLY A 300 -13.42 14.77 -14.01
CA GLY A 300 -13.42 15.00 -12.57
C GLY A 300 -12.07 15.45 -12.04
N HIS A 301 -12.04 15.74 -10.74
CA HIS A 301 -10.79 16.13 -10.09
C HIS A 301 -9.78 14.97 -10.08
N ALA A 302 -8.53 15.26 -10.43
CA ALA A 302 -7.45 14.29 -10.34
C ALA A 302 -7.19 13.88 -8.88
N ASP A 303 -6.85 12.61 -8.67
CA ASP A 303 -6.57 12.06 -7.34
C ASP A 303 -5.16 11.46 -7.28
N SER A 304 -4.24 12.19 -6.67
CA SER A 304 -2.86 11.74 -6.52
C SER A 304 -2.71 10.48 -5.69
N SER A 305 -3.69 10.13 -4.83
CA SER A 305 -3.66 8.87 -4.12
C SER A 305 -3.95 7.67 -5.03
N ALA A 306 -4.87 7.83 -5.98
CA ALA A 306 -5.09 6.82 -7.02
C ALA A 306 -3.85 6.69 -7.92
N GLU A 307 -3.31 7.84 -8.39
CA GLU A 307 -2.07 7.89 -9.19
C GLU A 307 -0.92 7.15 -8.49
N GLY A 308 -0.67 7.49 -7.22
CA GLY A 308 0.42 6.91 -6.45
C GLY A 308 0.24 5.42 -6.15
N MET A 309 -0.97 4.99 -5.77
CA MET A 309 -1.22 3.59 -5.44
C MET A 309 -1.17 2.67 -6.67
N ILE A 310 -1.71 3.11 -7.80
CA ILE A 310 -1.64 2.36 -9.08
C ILE A 310 -0.17 2.26 -9.53
N GLY A 311 0.56 3.38 -9.49
CA GLY A 311 1.98 3.41 -9.86
C GLY A 311 2.85 2.56 -8.95
N LEU A 312 2.64 2.65 -7.62
CA LEU A 312 3.36 1.84 -6.64
C LEU A 312 3.07 0.35 -6.82
N ALA A 313 1.81 -0.03 -7.06
CA ALA A 313 1.44 -1.41 -7.31
C ALA A 313 2.15 -1.98 -8.54
N TYR A 314 2.23 -1.20 -9.63
CA TYR A 314 2.97 -1.61 -10.82
C TYR A 314 4.46 -1.78 -10.55
N ALA A 315 5.11 -0.81 -9.92
CA ALA A 315 6.53 -0.88 -9.60
C ALA A 315 6.87 -2.07 -8.68
N LEU A 316 6.01 -2.35 -7.69
CA LEU A 316 6.14 -3.52 -6.83
C LEU A 316 5.91 -4.83 -7.59
N ALA A 317 4.92 -4.90 -8.48
CA ALA A 317 4.67 -6.09 -9.29
C ALA A 317 5.87 -6.41 -10.16
N LYS A 318 6.41 -5.42 -10.86
CA LYS A 318 7.60 -5.57 -11.73
C LYS A 318 8.82 -6.08 -10.93
N LYS A 319 9.03 -5.55 -9.73
CA LYS A 319 10.08 -6.00 -8.80
C LYS A 319 9.85 -7.43 -8.32
N ASN A 320 8.62 -7.76 -7.95
CA ASN A 320 8.28 -8.99 -7.23
C ASN A 320 8.06 -10.18 -8.15
N PHE A 321 7.47 -10.00 -9.35
CA PHE A 321 7.19 -11.09 -10.26
C PHE A 321 8.46 -11.66 -10.89
N ARG A 322 9.49 -10.85 -11.08
CA ARG A 322 10.83 -11.33 -11.46
C ARG A 322 11.47 -12.29 -10.45
N LYS A 323 10.99 -12.27 -9.20
CA LYS A 323 11.47 -13.14 -8.10
C LYS A 323 10.58 -14.35 -7.87
N ALA A 324 9.44 -14.45 -8.55
CA ALA A 324 8.57 -15.61 -8.44
C ALA A 324 9.27 -16.84 -9.01
N ALA A 325 9.08 -17.98 -8.34
CA ALA A 325 9.75 -19.23 -8.69
C ALA A 325 9.27 -19.86 -10.02
N PHE A 326 8.30 -19.24 -10.66
CA PHE A 326 7.69 -19.72 -11.90
C PHE A 326 8.19 -18.84 -13.04
N ASP A 327 8.80 -19.48 -14.06
CA ASP A 327 9.14 -18.82 -15.33
C ASP A 327 7.83 -18.35 -15.99
N SER A 328 7.47 -17.10 -15.74
CA SER A 328 6.30 -16.51 -16.38
C SER A 328 6.68 -15.95 -17.75
N GLU A 329 6.54 -16.77 -18.79
CA GLU A 329 6.54 -16.27 -20.19
C GLU A 329 5.31 -15.38 -20.47
N SER A 330 4.43 -15.13 -19.50
CA SER A 330 3.05 -14.71 -19.76
C SER A 330 2.64 -13.32 -19.34
N ILE A 331 3.48 -12.51 -18.69
CA ILE A 331 3.05 -11.14 -18.35
C ILE A 331 3.33 -10.20 -19.53
N CYS A 332 2.42 -10.17 -20.47
CA CYS A 332 2.35 -9.26 -21.59
C CYS A 332 3.18 -9.67 -22.82
N THR A 333 2.50 -9.86 -23.93
CA THR A 333 3.15 -9.72 -25.23
C THR A 333 3.93 -8.42 -25.28
N PHE A 334 5.05 -8.38 -25.95
CA PHE A 334 5.94 -7.20 -26.07
C PHE A 334 5.19 -5.87 -26.38
N GLU A 335 4.12 -5.93 -27.16
CA GLU A 335 3.28 -4.77 -27.47
C GLU A 335 2.46 -4.27 -26.27
N ALA A 336 1.92 -5.18 -25.45
CA ALA A 336 1.22 -4.81 -24.23
C ALA A 336 2.18 -4.23 -23.17
N GLU A 337 3.41 -4.75 -23.09
CA GLU A 337 4.45 -4.20 -22.20
C GLU A 337 4.89 -2.80 -22.63
N MET A 338 5.07 -2.55 -23.91
CA MET A 338 5.38 -1.20 -24.42
C MET A 338 4.26 -0.20 -24.12
N CYS A 339 3.01 -0.57 -24.36
CA CYS A 339 1.86 0.30 -24.07
C CYS A 339 1.75 0.62 -22.57
N VAL A 340 1.96 -0.37 -21.71
CA VAL A 340 1.96 -0.16 -20.26
C VAL A 340 3.10 0.75 -19.83
N ASN A 341 4.31 0.58 -20.37
CA ASN A 341 5.46 1.42 -20.06
C ASN A 341 5.24 2.89 -20.46
N GLU A 342 4.64 3.16 -21.62
CA GLU A 342 4.28 4.52 -22.04
C GLU A 342 3.26 5.14 -21.09
N ASN A 343 2.19 4.42 -20.75
CA ASN A 343 1.19 4.86 -19.79
C ASN A 343 1.80 5.12 -18.41
N MET A 344 2.72 4.29 -17.95
CA MET A 344 3.42 4.47 -16.69
C MET A 344 4.34 5.68 -16.70
N THR A 345 5.02 5.96 -17.81
CA THR A 345 5.83 7.17 -17.98
C THR A 345 4.95 8.42 -17.88
N ARG A 346 3.80 8.43 -18.53
CA ARG A 346 2.81 9.50 -18.42
C ARG A 346 2.30 9.67 -16.99
N LEU A 347 2.05 8.55 -16.28
CA LEU A 347 1.63 8.55 -14.88
C LEU A 347 2.72 9.11 -13.97
N CYS A 348 3.98 8.75 -14.19
CA CYS A 348 5.12 9.30 -13.45
C CYS A 348 5.20 10.82 -13.58
N GLU A 349 5.06 11.34 -14.81
CA GLU A 349 5.07 12.79 -15.05
C GLU A 349 3.84 13.48 -14.42
N ALA A 350 2.67 12.85 -14.42
CA ALA A 350 1.50 13.35 -13.71
C ALA A 350 1.75 13.41 -12.20
N ALA A 351 2.27 12.34 -11.61
CA ALA A 351 2.61 12.27 -10.20
C ALA A 351 3.63 13.35 -9.77
N LYS A 352 4.67 13.57 -10.55
CA LYS A 352 5.65 14.65 -10.32
C LYS A 352 5.00 16.04 -10.27
N ARG A 353 4.04 16.30 -11.16
CA ARG A 353 3.30 17.58 -11.16
C ARG A 353 2.42 17.81 -9.94
N ARG A 354 2.04 16.74 -9.20
CA ARG A 354 1.29 16.86 -7.95
C ARG A 354 2.17 17.31 -6.76
N ILE A 355 3.48 17.31 -6.90
CA ILE A 355 4.41 17.63 -5.82
C ILE A 355 4.72 19.13 -5.82
N ILE A 356 4.36 19.79 -4.73
CA ILE A 356 4.61 21.22 -4.52
C ILE A 356 5.29 21.37 -3.16
N ASN A 357 6.50 21.93 -3.14
CA ASN A 357 7.28 22.15 -1.92
C ASN A 357 7.42 20.86 -1.05
N GLY A 358 7.74 19.73 -1.68
CA GLY A 358 7.92 18.44 -1.02
C GLY A 358 6.64 17.81 -0.45
N LYS A 359 5.45 18.25 -0.87
CA LYS A 359 4.15 17.69 -0.48
C LYS A 359 3.34 17.35 -1.71
N VAL A 360 2.67 16.21 -1.65
CA VAL A 360 1.73 15.81 -2.71
C VAL A 360 0.39 16.51 -2.49
N GLY A 361 -0.04 17.29 -3.45
CA GLY A 361 -1.38 17.90 -3.52
C GLY A 361 -2.38 17.02 -4.25
N SER A 362 -3.60 17.53 -4.43
CA SER A 362 -4.69 16.86 -5.17
C SER A 362 -5.03 15.44 -4.68
N CYS A 363 -4.69 15.10 -3.46
CA CYS A 363 -5.06 13.83 -2.87
C CYS A 363 -6.49 13.90 -2.34
N SER A 364 -7.36 12.96 -2.71
CA SER A 364 -8.73 12.92 -2.20
C SER A 364 -8.77 12.54 -0.72
N GLY A 365 -9.67 13.16 0.03
CA GLY A 365 -9.87 12.90 1.45
C GLY A 365 -10.29 11.47 1.76
N GLU A 366 -10.31 11.12 3.04
CA GLU A 366 -10.76 9.82 3.51
C GLU A 366 -12.24 9.61 3.12
N CYS A 367 -12.55 8.45 2.54
CA CYS A 367 -13.94 8.07 2.31
C CYS A 367 -14.57 7.54 3.60
N LEU A 368 -15.87 7.79 3.77
CA LEU A 368 -16.61 7.47 5.00
C LEU A 368 -17.56 6.27 4.77
N GLY A 369 -17.06 5.22 4.15
CA GLY A 369 -17.82 4.03 3.81
C GLY A 369 -18.33 4.02 2.36
N PHE A 370 -19.29 3.15 2.06
CA PHE A 370 -19.73 2.92 0.68
C PHE A 370 -20.48 4.08 0.00
N ALA A 371 -20.99 5.02 0.77
CA ALA A 371 -21.88 6.07 0.25
C ALA A 371 -21.30 7.47 0.31
N GLU A 372 -20.20 7.67 1.04
CA GLU A 372 -19.66 9.00 1.29
C GLU A 372 -18.22 9.14 0.75
N TYR A 373 -18.10 9.80 -0.39
CA TYR A 373 -16.83 10.15 -1.03
C TYR A 373 -16.65 11.68 -0.98
N PRO A 374 -16.13 12.22 0.14
CA PRO A 374 -15.96 13.67 0.29
C PRO A 374 -15.07 14.22 -0.82
N GLN A 375 -15.57 15.22 -1.56
CA GLN A 375 -14.83 15.91 -2.60
C GLN A 375 -13.93 16.99 -1.99
N VAL A 376 -13.06 16.56 -1.07
CA VAL A 376 -12.07 17.40 -0.40
C VAL A 376 -10.70 16.90 -0.79
N TYR A 377 -9.89 17.79 -1.32
CA TYR A 377 -8.56 17.46 -1.83
C TYR A 377 -7.50 18.24 -1.07
N GLY A 378 -6.37 17.59 -0.82
CA GLY A 378 -5.28 18.17 -0.03
C GLY A 378 -4.01 17.34 -0.07
N SER A 379 -3.18 17.51 0.94
CA SER A 379 -1.98 16.68 1.15
C SER A 379 -2.23 15.76 2.34
N TYR A 380 -2.26 14.47 2.06
CA TYR A 380 -2.53 13.43 3.04
C TYR A 380 -1.43 12.36 3.06
N PRO A 381 -1.26 11.60 4.16
CA PRO A 381 -0.24 10.55 4.26
C PRO A 381 -0.29 9.54 3.12
N TRP A 382 -1.49 9.14 2.70
CA TRP A 382 -1.67 8.14 1.65
C TRP A 382 -1.32 8.65 0.25
N GLY A 383 -1.46 9.94 -0.03
CA GLY A 383 -0.93 10.55 -1.24
C GLY A 383 0.58 10.66 -1.19
N ASN A 384 1.13 11.18 -0.07
CA ASN A 384 2.58 11.31 0.09
C ASN A 384 3.29 9.96 0.04
N GLY A 385 2.78 8.96 0.77
CA GLY A 385 3.40 7.63 0.85
C GLY A 385 3.36 6.87 -0.47
N SER A 386 2.21 6.83 -1.14
CA SER A 386 2.07 6.10 -2.39
C SER A 386 2.86 6.74 -3.53
N ILE A 387 2.84 8.07 -3.67
CA ILE A 387 3.65 8.79 -4.67
C ILE A 387 5.15 8.64 -4.36
N LEU A 388 5.57 8.77 -3.10
CA LEU A 388 6.96 8.56 -2.72
C LEU A 388 7.43 7.16 -3.10
N GLY A 389 6.67 6.13 -2.74
CA GLY A 389 7.01 4.75 -3.06
C GLY A 389 7.07 4.49 -4.56
N PHE A 390 6.08 4.99 -5.31
CA PHE A 390 6.04 4.88 -6.76
C PHE A 390 7.27 5.51 -7.42
N LEU A 391 7.51 6.80 -7.16
CA LEU A 391 8.60 7.53 -7.80
C LEU A 391 9.98 6.98 -7.41
N SER A 392 10.13 6.51 -6.19
CA SER A 392 11.38 5.91 -5.72
C SER A 392 11.73 4.62 -6.46
N LEU A 393 10.75 3.70 -6.58
CA LEU A 393 10.97 2.45 -7.29
C LEU A 393 11.07 2.65 -8.81
N TRP A 394 10.29 3.59 -9.37
CA TRP A 394 10.31 3.89 -10.78
C TRP A 394 11.63 4.53 -11.24
N SER A 395 12.20 5.46 -10.47
CA SER A 395 13.46 6.11 -10.84
C SER A 395 14.63 5.14 -10.90
N LYS A 396 14.63 4.11 -10.07
CA LYS A 396 15.68 3.09 -10.03
C LYS A 396 15.73 2.22 -11.29
N GLU A 397 14.58 1.99 -11.94
CA GLU A 397 14.50 1.12 -13.12
C GLU A 397 14.91 1.78 -14.44
N TRP A 398 14.99 3.11 -14.49
CA TRP A 398 15.33 3.86 -15.72
C TRP A 398 16.77 4.37 -15.74
N GLU A 399 17.53 4.15 -14.67
CA GLU A 399 18.96 4.46 -14.60
C GLU A 399 19.85 3.21 -14.89
N GLU A 400 19.25 2.03 -15.06
CA GLU A 400 19.87 0.79 -15.55
C GLU A 400 19.59 0.57 -17.04
#